data_d279cb2fa10879abc3f19b8f0251ea63
#
_entry.id   d279cb2fa10879abc3f19b8f0251ea63
#
_cell.length_a   1.000
_cell.length_b   1.000
_cell.length_c   1.000
_cell.angle_alpha   90.00
_cell.angle_beta   90.00
_cell.angle_gamma   90.00
#
_symmetry.space_group_name_H-M   'P 1'
#
loop_
_entity.id
_entity.type
_entity.pdbx_description
1 polymer ?
#
loop_
_entity_poly.entity_id
_entity_poly.type
_entity_poly.pdbx_seq_one_letter_code
_entity_poly.pdbx_strand_id
1 'polypeptide(L)'
;APLQEIINKISDRWTRNQLEYIQRNANRLLHLVNQLMDYRRAELGVFELKVKKENAHQLIQDNFLFYDKLAHHKKITYTLHSELEDKEELFDPNYLELIVNNLLSNAFKYTESGQSITVTLKEENNWLVLQVSDTGIGIPINKQGKIFERFYQIESEHVGSGIGLSLVQRLVELHHGRIELDSEEGKGSTFSVYLPQDINTYKSSELASNDTLNEEGQVYSTNSKEMYFIDTEKVENETIEAGDKKRGTILIVEDNNEIRHYLSSGLAELFNTLEAGNGEEALEKLKDNEVDIIVTDVMMPVMDGIKLCKNVKQNIRTCHIPVIILSAKSEVKDQMEGLQMGADDYIPKPFSLAILTTKIQNMMRTRRRMLERYSKSLEV
;
A
#
# COMPACT_ATOMS: atom_id res chain seq x y z
N ALA A 1 11.92 -7.13 8.48
CA ALA A 1 12.03 -7.07 9.93
C ALA A 1 13.21 -7.93 10.40
N PRO A 2 13.85 -7.64 11.57
CA PRO A 2 14.98 -8.43 12.11
C PRO A 2 14.73 -9.93 12.13
N LEU A 3 13.46 -10.31 12.35
CA LEU A 3 13.03 -11.71 12.38
C LEU A 3 13.23 -12.42 11.03
N GLN A 4 13.00 -11.74 9.90
CA GLN A 4 13.20 -12.33 8.57
C GLN A 4 14.66 -12.62 8.26
N GLU A 5 15.55 -11.75 8.70
CA GLU A 5 16.99 -11.93 8.55
C GLU A 5 17.50 -13.12 9.39
N ILE A 6 16.98 -13.27 10.61
CA ILE A 6 17.26 -14.42 11.46
C ILE A 6 16.74 -15.71 10.80
N ILE A 7 15.51 -15.71 10.29
CA ILE A 7 14.91 -16.86 9.59
C ILE A 7 15.78 -17.32 8.42
N ASN A 8 16.31 -16.37 7.64
CA ASN A 8 17.14 -16.68 6.47
C ASN A 8 18.52 -17.23 6.84
N LYS A 9 19.07 -16.87 8.02
CA LYS A 9 20.39 -17.32 8.50
C LYS A 9 20.35 -18.66 9.26
N ILE A 10 19.18 -19.09 9.72
CA ILE A 10 19.05 -20.33 10.49
C ILE A 10 18.95 -21.54 9.57
N SER A 11 19.89 -22.48 9.75
CA SER A 11 19.92 -23.75 9.01
C SER A 11 18.99 -24.82 9.62
N ASP A 12 18.69 -24.73 10.92
CA ASP A 12 17.79 -25.66 11.59
C ASP A 12 16.33 -25.44 11.16
N ARG A 13 15.73 -26.48 10.54
CA ARG A 13 14.37 -26.46 9.98
C ARG A 13 13.29 -26.23 11.05
N TRP A 14 13.45 -26.80 12.24
CA TRP A 14 12.47 -26.65 13.32
C TRP A 14 12.43 -25.22 13.85
N THR A 15 13.60 -24.66 14.16
CA THR A 15 13.73 -23.27 14.63
C THR A 15 13.24 -22.27 13.58
N ARG A 16 13.56 -22.49 12.32
CA ARG A 16 13.05 -21.67 11.20
C ARG A 16 11.52 -21.68 11.15
N ASN A 17 10.88 -22.85 11.22
CA ASN A 17 9.41 -22.96 11.21
C ASN A 17 8.78 -22.24 12.41
N GLN A 18 9.39 -22.29 13.61
CA GLN A 18 8.89 -21.57 14.79
C GLN A 18 8.97 -20.06 14.59
N LEU A 19 10.07 -19.56 14.05
CA LEU A 19 10.25 -18.13 13.78
C LEU A 19 9.33 -17.63 12.68
N GLU A 20 9.11 -18.41 11.63
CA GLU A 20 8.12 -18.12 10.59
C GLU A 20 6.69 -18.08 11.17
N TYR A 21 6.38 -18.96 12.12
CA TYR A 21 5.11 -18.94 12.84
C TYR A 21 4.94 -17.68 13.71
N ILE A 22 5.98 -17.29 14.43
CA ILE A 22 5.99 -16.04 15.24
C ILE A 22 5.82 -14.84 14.34
N GLN A 23 6.53 -14.78 13.22
CA GLN A 23 6.42 -13.68 12.24
C GLN A 23 5.00 -13.58 11.67
N ARG A 24 4.40 -14.69 11.27
CA ARG A 24 3.01 -14.71 10.79
C ARG A 24 2.04 -14.15 11.83
N ASN A 25 2.19 -14.57 13.11
CA ASN A 25 1.33 -14.06 14.18
C ASN A 25 1.56 -12.57 14.46
N ALA A 26 2.81 -12.09 14.45
CA ALA A 26 3.13 -10.67 14.64
C ALA A 26 2.53 -9.80 13.51
N ASN A 27 2.68 -10.24 12.27
CA ASN A 27 2.10 -9.56 11.11
C ASN A 27 0.57 -9.56 11.16
N ARG A 28 -0.03 -10.67 11.58
CA ARG A 28 -1.48 -10.77 11.79
C ARG A 28 -1.98 -9.80 12.86
N LEU A 29 -1.28 -9.69 14.00
CA LEU A 29 -1.61 -8.71 15.04
C LEU A 29 -1.51 -7.27 14.52
N LEU A 30 -0.48 -6.96 13.76
CA LEU A 30 -0.31 -5.65 13.13
C LEU A 30 -1.46 -5.33 12.18
N HIS A 31 -1.88 -6.32 11.37
CA HIS A 31 -3.04 -6.18 10.48
C HIS A 31 -4.33 -5.90 11.26
N LEU A 32 -4.59 -6.66 12.34
CA LEU A 32 -5.75 -6.45 13.20
C LEU A 32 -5.76 -5.05 13.83
N VAL A 33 -4.61 -4.58 14.33
CA VAL A 33 -4.47 -3.24 14.91
C VAL A 33 -4.77 -2.17 13.85
N ASN A 34 -4.23 -2.31 12.64
CA ASN A 34 -4.49 -1.33 11.59
C ASN A 34 -5.97 -1.33 11.15
N GLN A 35 -6.60 -2.48 10.97
CA GLN A 35 -8.03 -2.57 10.69
C GLN A 35 -8.89 -1.93 11.79
N LEU A 36 -8.52 -2.14 13.07
CA LEU A 36 -9.20 -1.51 14.20
C LEU A 36 -9.02 0.01 14.19
N MET A 37 -7.83 0.50 13.84
CA MET A 37 -7.54 1.94 13.73
C MET A 37 -8.31 2.58 12.58
N ASP A 38 -8.36 1.94 11.42
CA ASP A 38 -9.13 2.42 10.27
C ASP A 38 -10.63 2.43 10.61
N TYR A 39 -11.12 1.38 11.27
CA TYR A 39 -12.49 1.34 11.74
C TYR A 39 -12.80 2.46 12.79
N ARG A 40 -11.93 2.64 13.79
CA ARG A 40 -12.09 3.72 14.80
C ARG A 40 -12.15 5.11 14.16
N ARG A 41 -11.33 5.36 13.14
CA ARG A 41 -11.37 6.62 12.37
C ARG A 41 -12.72 6.80 11.67
N ALA A 42 -13.25 5.72 11.05
CA ALA A 42 -14.57 5.73 10.42
C ALA A 42 -15.70 6.00 11.42
N GLU A 43 -15.61 5.45 12.64
CA GLU A 43 -16.62 5.61 13.70
C GLU A 43 -16.60 7.03 14.31
N LEU A 44 -15.41 7.59 14.55
CA LEU A 44 -15.24 8.91 15.16
C LEU A 44 -15.53 10.08 14.21
N GLY A 45 -15.92 9.81 12.96
CA GLY A 45 -16.17 10.86 11.96
C GLY A 45 -14.87 11.59 11.54
N VAL A 46 -13.70 10.99 11.80
CA VAL A 46 -12.40 11.53 11.39
C VAL A 46 -12.14 11.25 9.90
N PHE A 47 -12.90 10.32 9.32
CA PHE A 47 -12.90 10.10 7.87
C PHE A 47 -13.71 11.23 7.20
N GLU A 48 -13.00 12.19 6.67
CA GLU A 48 -13.58 13.17 5.74
C GLU A 48 -13.69 12.53 4.36
N LEU A 49 -14.90 12.45 3.83
CA LEU A 49 -15.12 12.01 2.46
C LEU A 49 -14.60 13.08 1.50
N LYS A 50 -13.79 12.69 0.52
CA LYS A 50 -13.21 13.57 -0.50
C LYS A 50 -13.48 13.01 -1.89
N VAL A 51 -14.72 13.20 -2.35
CA VAL A 51 -15.16 12.74 -3.66
C VAL A 51 -14.56 13.62 -4.74
N LYS A 52 -13.99 13.00 -5.76
CA LYS A 52 -13.50 13.65 -6.97
C LYS A 52 -13.87 12.83 -8.22
N LYS A 53 -13.77 13.45 -9.38
CA LYS A 53 -13.88 12.74 -10.66
C LYS A 53 -12.54 12.05 -10.95
N GLU A 54 -12.58 10.74 -11.09
CA GLU A 54 -11.41 9.95 -11.40
C GLU A 54 -11.79 8.64 -12.12
N ASN A 55 -10.85 8.03 -12.80
CA ASN A 55 -11.08 6.79 -13.54
C ASN A 55 -11.11 5.58 -12.59
N ALA A 56 -12.32 5.07 -12.30
CA ALA A 56 -12.51 3.91 -11.43
C ALA A 56 -11.96 2.62 -12.07
N HIS A 57 -12.01 2.50 -13.40
CA HIS A 57 -11.47 1.34 -14.11
C HIS A 57 -9.95 1.21 -13.85
N GLN A 58 -9.20 2.31 -13.99
CA GLN A 58 -7.74 2.29 -13.76
C GLN A 58 -7.40 1.87 -12.32
N LEU A 59 -8.11 2.42 -11.32
CA LEU A 59 -7.91 2.06 -9.92
C LEU A 59 -8.21 0.57 -9.68
N ILE A 60 -9.28 0.04 -10.25
CA ILE A 60 -9.65 -1.37 -10.09
C ILE A 60 -8.69 -2.28 -10.86
N GLN A 61 -8.23 -1.88 -12.04
CA GLN A 61 -7.25 -2.63 -12.83
C GLN A 61 -5.92 -2.75 -12.10
N ASP A 62 -5.44 -1.69 -11.45
CA ASP A 62 -4.21 -1.73 -10.65
C ASP A 62 -4.34 -2.71 -9.46
N ASN A 63 -5.50 -2.73 -8.82
CA ASN A 63 -5.80 -3.71 -7.78
C ASN A 63 -5.95 -5.12 -8.33
N PHE A 64 -6.60 -5.26 -9.50
CA PHE A 64 -6.76 -6.56 -10.17
C PHE A 64 -5.41 -7.19 -10.50
N LEU A 65 -4.50 -6.44 -11.13
CA LEU A 65 -3.14 -6.91 -11.47
C LEU A 65 -2.34 -7.34 -10.23
N PHE A 66 -2.58 -6.71 -9.10
CA PHE A 66 -1.92 -7.08 -7.86
C PHE A 66 -2.33 -8.49 -7.37
N TYR A 67 -3.61 -8.87 -7.49
CA TYR A 67 -4.12 -10.19 -7.09
C TYR A 67 -3.92 -11.29 -8.16
N ASP A 68 -3.54 -10.94 -9.39
CA ASP A 68 -3.39 -11.88 -10.50
C ASP A 68 -2.37 -13.00 -10.21
N LYS A 69 -1.21 -12.64 -9.64
CA LYS A 69 -0.20 -13.64 -9.21
C LYS A 69 -0.75 -14.62 -8.18
N LEU A 70 -1.56 -14.16 -7.25
CA LEU A 70 -2.21 -15.01 -6.24
C LEU A 70 -3.23 -15.94 -6.88
N ALA A 71 -4.01 -15.44 -7.85
CA ALA A 71 -4.98 -16.25 -8.60
C ALA A 71 -4.28 -17.40 -9.34
N HIS A 72 -3.19 -17.11 -10.04
CA HIS A 72 -2.38 -18.13 -10.71
C HIS A 72 -1.84 -19.18 -9.73
N HIS A 73 -1.28 -18.75 -8.59
CA HIS A 73 -0.74 -19.66 -7.58
C HIS A 73 -1.83 -20.57 -6.97
N LYS A 74 -2.99 -19.99 -6.67
CA LYS A 74 -4.15 -20.74 -6.14
C LYS A 74 -4.92 -21.51 -7.21
N LYS A 75 -4.58 -21.36 -8.50
CA LYS A 75 -5.32 -21.94 -9.63
C LYS A 75 -6.79 -21.53 -9.65
N ILE A 76 -7.07 -20.27 -9.35
CA ILE A 76 -8.38 -19.62 -9.40
C ILE A 76 -8.52 -18.90 -10.74
N THR A 77 -9.64 -19.08 -11.43
CA THR A 77 -9.98 -18.28 -12.62
C THR A 77 -10.36 -16.87 -12.17
N TYR A 78 -9.54 -15.86 -12.52
CA TYR A 78 -9.72 -14.49 -12.07
C TYR A 78 -9.95 -13.57 -13.27
N THR A 79 -11.09 -12.87 -13.31
CA THR A 79 -11.51 -12.06 -14.48
C THR A 79 -12.00 -10.69 -14.06
N LEU A 80 -11.70 -9.67 -14.89
CA LEU A 80 -12.22 -8.30 -14.77
C LEU A 80 -13.07 -7.98 -15.99
N HIS A 81 -14.30 -7.52 -15.76
CA HIS A 81 -15.20 -6.99 -16.76
C HIS A 81 -15.50 -5.53 -16.43
N SER A 82 -15.15 -4.61 -17.31
CA SER A 82 -15.42 -3.19 -17.14
C SER A 82 -16.08 -2.60 -18.37
N GLU A 83 -17.11 -1.78 -18.13
CA GLU A 83 -17.80 -0.98 -19.16
C GLU A 83 -17.35 0.49 -19.12
N LEU A 84 -16.35 0.84 -18.26
CA LEU A 84 -15.98 2.21 -17.89
C LEU A 84 -14.52 2.56 -18.21
N GLU A 85 -13.90 1.93 -19.23
CA GLU A 85 -12.46 2.04 -19.50
C GLU A 85 -11.96 3.48 -19.65
N ASP A 86 -12.75 4.34 -20.29
CA ASP A 86 -12.40 5.74 -20.63
C ASP A 86 -13.28 6.79 -19.92
N LYS A 87 -13.94 6.42 -18.83
CA LYS A 87 -14.84 7.31 -18.08
C LYS A 87 -14.23 7.77 -16.76
N GLU A 88 -14.66 8.94 -16.31
CA GLU A 88 -14.41 9.44 -14.96
C GLU A 88 -15.70 9.40 -14.15
N GLU A 89 -15.65 8.81 -12.96
CA GLU A 89 -16.74 8.67 -12.03
C GLU A 89 -16.48 9.44 -10.74
N LEU A 90 -17.56 9.73 -9.99
CA LEU A 90 -17.52 10.41 -8.71
C LEU A 90 -17.32 9.40 -7.57
N PHE A 91 -16.16 9.43 -6.92
CA PHE A 91 -15.87 8.62 -5.73
C PHE A 91 -14.65 9.17 -4.98
N ASP A 92 -14.43 8.70 -3.75
CA ASP A 92 -13.17 8.89 -3.02
C ASP A 92 -12.23 7.71 -3.35
N PRO A 93 -11.08 7.95 -4.03
CA PRO A 93 -10.19 6.88 -4.47
C PRO A 93 -9.64 6.03 -3.32
N ASN A 94 -9.34 6.66 -2.18
CA ASN A 94 -8.79 5.94 -1.03
C ASN A 94 -9.82 4.97 -0.45
N TYR A 95 -11.06 5.39 -0.38
CA TYR A 95 -12.13 4.56 0.17
C TYR A 95 -12.54 3.48 -0.81
N LEU A 96 -12.61 3.78 -2.12
CA LEU A 96 -12.88 2.76 -3.14
C LEU A 96 -11.78 1.69 -3.12
N GLU A 97 -10.50 2.06 -2.99
CA GLU A 97 -9.42 1.11 -2.89
C GLU A 97 -9.53 0.23 -1.64
N LEU A 98 -9.88 0.79 -0.48
CA LEU A 98 -10.13 0.00 0.74
C LEU A 98 -11.31 -0.96 0.58
N ILE A 99 -12.39 -0.53 -0.08
CA ILE A 99 -13.56 -1.37 -0.39
C ILE A 99 -13.14 -2.55 -1.27
N VAL A 100 -12.49 -2.28 -2.40
CA VAL A 100 -12.02 -3.30 -3.36
C VAL A 100 -11.13 -4.33 -2.68
N ASN A 101 -10.12 -3.85 -1.93
CA ASN A 101 -9.16 -4.73 -1.26
C ASN A 101 -9.84 -5.64 -0.21
N ASN A 102 -10.79 -5.12 0.57
CA ASN A 102 -11.53 -5.94 1.53
C ASN A 102 -12.39 -7.00 0.84
N LEU A 103 -13.10 -6.64 -0.25
CA LEU A 103 -13.94 -7.58 -0.99
C LEU A 103 -13.10 -8.65 -1.69
N LEU A 104 -12.01 -8.27 -2.37
CA LEU A 104 -11.10 -9.21 -3.04
C LEU A 104 -10.42 -10.15 -2.04
N SER A 105 -9.91 -9.62 -0.92
CA SER A 105 -9.31 -10.45 0.13
C SER A 105 -10.29 -11.51 0.63
N ASN A 106 -11.56 -11.16 0.85
CA ASN A 106 -12.58 -12.12 1.24
C ASN A 106 -12.85 -13.14 0.12
N ALA A 107 -13.00 -12.71 -1.13
CA ALA A 107 -13.20 -13.63 -2.26
C ALA A 107 -12.05 -14.64 -2.36
N PHE A 108 -10.79 -14.20 -2.34
CA PHE A 108 -9.62 -15.09 -2.37
C PHE A 108 -9.47 -16.00 -1.14
N LYS A 109 -10.01 -15.59 0.00
CA LYS A 109 -10.00 -16.38 1.23
C LYS A 109 -10.97 -17.55 1.18
N TYR A 110 -12.15 -17.34 0.59
CA TYR A 110 -13.23 -18.31 0.60
C TYR A 110 -13.43 -19.06 -0.72
N THR A 111 -12.55 -18.81 -1.70
CA THR A 111 -12.53 -19.48 -3.01
C THR A 111 -11.39 -20.49 -3.05
N GLU A 112 -11.70 -21.71 -3.45
CA GLU A 112 -10.75 -22.80 -3.55
C GLU A 112 -10.15 -22.95 -4.96
N SER A 113 -9.13 -23.81 -5.09
CA SER A 113 -8.51 -24.14 -6.37
C SER A 113 -9.54 -24.72 -7.37
N GLY A 114 -9.48 -24.22 -8.60
CA GLY A 114 -10.41 -24.63 -9.68
C GLY A 114 -11.71 -23.81 -9.75
N GLN A 115 -11.96 -22.95 -8.77
CA GLN A 115 -13.10 -22.04 -8.74
C GLN A 115 -12.77 -20.68 -9.40
N SER A 116 -13.71 -19.74 -9.39
CA SER A 116 -13.58 -18.45 -10.07
C SER A 116 -13.92 -17.26 -9.19
N ILE A 117 -13.25 -16.13 -9.48
CA ILE A 117 -13.56 -14.81 -8.95
C ILE A 117 -13.71 -13.86 -10.14
N THR A 118 -14.81 -13.11 -10.17
CA THR A 118 -15.10 -12.12 -11.22
C THR A 118 -15.32 -10.76 -10.59
N VAL A 119 -14.61 -9.75 -11.10
CA VAL A 119 -14.84 -8.35 -10.76
C VAL A 119 -15.58 -7.70 -11.92
N THR A 120 -16.69 -7.04 -11.64
CA THR A 120 -17.46 -6.30 -12.65
C THR A 120 -17.59 -4.84 -12.25
N LEU A 121 -17.29 -3.94 -13.19
CA LEU A 121 -17.42 -2.51 -13.02
C LEU A 121 -18.33 -1.95 -14.13
N LYS A 122 -19.43 -1.32 -13.74
CA LYS A 122 -20.39 -0.72 -14.69
C LYS A 122 -21.05 0.51 -14.09
N GLU A 123 -21.71 1.29 -14.96
CA GLU A 123 -22.63 2.35 -14.55
C GLU A 123 -24.07 1.89 -14.81
N GLU A 124 -24.92 2.01 -13.81
CA GLU A 124 -26.31 1.64 -13.92
C GLU A 124 -27.21 2.64 -13.17
N ASN A 125 -28.17 3.27 -13.88
CA ASN A 125 -29.14 4.21 -13.28
C ASN A 125 -28.47 5.34 -12.45
N ASN A 126 -27.37 5.91 -12.92
CA ASN A 126 -26.61 6.96 -12.23
C ASN A 126 -25.91 6.46 -10.94
N TRP A 127 -25.57 5.17 -10.90
CA TRP A 127 -24.76 4.54 -9.87
C TRP A 127 -23.51 3.93 -10.49
N LEU A 128 -22.36 4.18 -9.90
CA LEU A 128 -21.18 3.36 -10.12
C LEU A 128 -21.40 2.05 -9.37
N VAL A 129 -21.37 0.93 -10.09
CA VAL A 129 -21.61 -0.40 -9.54
C VAL A 129 -20.34 -1.22 -9.64
N LEU A 130 -19.79 -1.57 -8.48
CA LEU A 130 -18.69 -2.52 -8.34
C LEU A 130 -19.24 -3.83 -7.79
N GLN A 131 -19.06 -4.93 -8.53
CA GLN A 131 -19.43 -6.26 -8.09
C GLN A 131 -18.17 -7.14 -7.97
N VAL A 132 -18.06 -7.85 -6.85
CA VAL A 132 -17.07 -8.90 -6.66
C VAL A 132 -17.83 -10.20 -6.42
N SER A 133 -17.72 -11.12 -7.37
CA SER A 133 -18.42 -12.41 -7.37
C SER A 133 -17.41 -13.54 -7.23
N ASP A 134 -17.67 -14.48 -6.33
CA ASP A 134 -16.90 -15.69 -6.15
C ASP A 134 -17.79 -16.93 -6.28
N THR A 135 -17.20 -18.06 -6.66
CA THR A 135 -17.87 -19.37 -6.68
C THR A 135 -17.41 -20.24 -5.52
N GLY A 136 -17.05 -19.63 -4.39
CA GLY A 136 -16.57 -20.28 -3.19
C GLY A 136 -17.66 -20.95 -2.35
N ILE A 137 -17.40 -21.01 -1.04
CA ILE A 137 -18.29 -21.74 -0.10
C ILE A 137 -19.68 -21.12 0.07
N GLY A 138 -19.87 -19.84 -0.32
CA GLY A 138 -21.10 -19.10 -0.10
C GLY A 138 -21.41 -18.84 1.38
N ILE A 139 -22.57 -18.19 1.63
CA ILE A 139 -22.97 -17.74 2.98
C ILE A 139 -24.39 -18.26 3.26
N PRO A 140 -24.57 -19.05 4.34
CA PRO A 140 -25.89 -19.52 4.75
C PRO A 140 -26.87 -18.36 5.04
N ILE A 141 -28.11 -18.46 4.61
CA ILE A 141 -29.12 -17.40 4.68
C ILE A 141 -29.31 -16.84 6.11
N ASN A 142 -29.22 -17.70 7.13
CA ASN A 142 -29.36 -17.31 8.53
C ASN A 142 -28.16 -16.52 9.09
N LYS A 143 -27.04 -16.45 8.33
CA LYS A 143 -25.81 -15.73 8.70
C LYS A 143 -25.63 -14.43 7.90
N GLN A 144 -26.29 -14.29 6.73
CA GLN A 144 -26.12 -13.15 5.84
C GLN A 144 -26.40 -11.80 6.49
N GLY A 145 -27.41 -11.70 7.36
CA GLY A 145 -27.71 -10.47 8.09
C GLY A 145 -26.66 -10.06 9.12
N LYS A 146 -25.76 -10.97 9.50
CA LYS A 146 -24.76 -10.72 10.57
C LYS A 146 -23.34 -10.49 10.05
N ILE A 147 -23.06 -10.78 8.78
CA ILE A 147 -21.69 -10.68 8.24
C ILE A 147 -21.13 -9.24 8.23
N PHE A 148 -21.99 -8.25 8.32
CA PHE A 148 -21.61 -6.84 8.46
C PHE A 148 -21.48 -6.39 9.93
N GLU A 149 -21.84 -7.27 10.90
CA GLU A 149 -21.60 -7.01 12.31
C GLU A 149 -20.10 -7.10 12.62
N ARG A 150 -19.65 -6.27 13.57
CA ARG A 150 -18.24 -6.22 14.00
C ARG A 150 -17.83 -7.52 14.66
N PHE A 151 -16.63 -7.99 14.35
CA PHE A 151 -16.02 -9.21 14.92
C PHE A 151 -16.82 -10.49 14.64
N TYR A 152 -17.83 -10.40 13.77
CA TYR A 152 -18.59 -11.59 13.38
C TYR A 152 -17.80 -12.42 12.36
N GLN A 153 -17.75 -13.72 12.59
CA GLN A 153 -17.13 -14.72 11.72
C GLN A 153 -18.03 -15.95 11.64
N ILE A 154 -18.12 -16.54 10.46
CA ILE A 154 -18.99 -17.70 10.23
C ILE A 154 -18.37 -18.98 10.78
N GLU A 155 -17.04 -19.12 10.68
CA GLU A 155 -16.26 -20.28 11.16
C GLU A 155 -14.94 -19.80 11.76
N SER A 156 -14.50 -20.51 12.82
CA SER A 156 -13.24 -20.20 13.51
C SER A 156 -11.99 -20.72 12.79
N GLU A 157 -12.14 -21.59 11.77
CA GLU A 157 -11.02 -22.20 11.06
C GLU A 157 -10.35 -21.25 10.04
N HIS A 158 -11.11 -20.31 9.47
CA HIS A 158 -10.57 -19.30 8.57
C HIS A 158 -10.29 -18.00 9.33
N VAL A 159 -9.03 -17.77 9.55
CA VAL A 159 -8.49 -16.65 10.29
C VAL A 159 -8.87 -15.29 9.65
N GLY A 160 -9.64 -14.49 10.35
CA GLY A 160 -10.01 -13.11 9.95
C GLY A 160 -10.22 -12.22 11.17
N SER A 161 -10.39 -10.91 10.98
CA SER A 161 -10.69 -9.96 12.08
C SER A 161 -12.18 -9.82 12.35
N GLY A 162 -13.04 -10.14 11.37
CA GLY A 162 -14.47 -9.81 11.39
C GLY A 162 -14.75 -8.30 11.29
N ILE A 163 -13.76 -7.48 10.86
CA ILE A 163 -13.88 -6.03 10.73
C ILE A 163 -14.03 -5.61 9.26
N GLY A 164 -13.52 -6.39 8.32
CA GLY A 164 -13.43 -5.98 6.91
C GLY A 164 -14.77 -5.61 6.27
N LEU A 165 -15.80 -6.45 6.38
CA LEU A 165 -17.11 -6.16 5.80
C LEU A 165 -17.85 -5.03 6.52
N SER A 166 -17.70 -4.90 7.84
CA SER A 166 -18.28 -3.77 8.59
C SER A 166 -17.61 -2.44 8.20
N LEU A 167 -16.32 -2.45 7.87
CA LEU A 167 -15.61 -1.29 7.32
C LEU A 167 -16.11 -0.96 5.91
N VAL A 168 -16.25 -1.96 5.03
CA VAL A 168 -16.81 -1.77 3.68
C VAL A 168 -18.19 -1.11 3.77
N GLN A 169 -19.09 -1.65 4.59
CA GLN A 169 -20.42 -1.06 4.77
C GLN A 169 -20.33 0.40 5.20
N ARG A 170 -19.48 0.72 6.17
CA ARG A 170 -19.31 2.09 6.68
C ARG A 170 -18.76 3.04 5.62
N LEU A 171 -17.77 2.62 4.82
CA LEU A 171 -17.21 3.43 3.74
C LEU A 171 -18.23 3.69 2.63
N VAL A 172 -19.04 2.68 2.31
CA VAL A 172 -20.14 2.80 1.33
C VAL A 172 -21.22 3.75 1.85
N GLU A 173 -21.59 3.67 3.14
CA GLU A 173 -22.53 4.60 3.76
C GLU A 173 -22.01 6.04 3.77
N LEU A 174 -20.72 6.26 3.99
CA LEU A 174 -20.09 7.58 3.90
C LEU A 174 -20.20 8.17 2.48
N HIS A 175 -20.15 7.34 1.44
CA HIS A 175 -20.41 7.74 0.06
C HIS A 175 -21.89 7.93 -0.27
N HIS A 176 -22.79 7.87 0.72
CA HIS A 176 -24.24 7.87 0.50
C HIS A 176 -24.71 6.73 -0.42
N GLY A 177 -23.92 5.65 -0.47
CA GLY A 177 -24.15 4.46 -1.27
C GLY A 177 -24.83 3.33 -0.51
N ARG A 178 -24.90 2.16 -1.14
CA ARG A 178 -25.39 0.93 -0.53
C ARG A 178 -24.58 -0.27 -0.97
N ILE A 179 -24.55 -1.31 -0.14
CA ILE A 179 -23.97 -2.61 -0.44
C ILE A 179 -25.06 -3.67 -0.38
N GLU A 180 -25.06 -4.57 -1.36
CA GLU A 180 -25.99 -5.70 -1.46
C GLU A 180 -25.20 -7.01 -1.50
N LEU A 181 -25.79 -8.07 -0.97
CA LEU A 181 -25.26 -9.44 -0.98
C LEU A 181 -26.26 -10.37 -1.65
N ASP A 182 -25.79 -11.11 -2.64
CA ASP A 182 -26.45 -12.30 -3.17
C ASP A 182 -25.54 -13.50 -2.95
N SER A 183 -25.99 -14.48 -2.17
CA SER A 183 -25.15 -15.64 -1.79
C SER A 183 -25.99 -16.86 -1.48
N GLU A 184 -25.49 -18.02 -1.93
CA GLU A 184 -26.06 -19.33 -1.62
C GLU A 184 -24.94 -20.26 -1.17
N GLU A 185 -25.16 -20.95 -0.06
CA GLU A 185 -24.20 -21.91 0.50
C GLU A 185 -23.82 -22.98 -0.53
N GLY A 186 -22.53 -23.16 -0.76
CA GLY A 186 -21.97 -24.08 -1.75
C GLY A 186 -21.94 -23.56 -3.20
N LYS A 187 -22.49 -22.36 -3.49
CA LYS A 187 -22.48 -21.79 -4.85
C LYS A 187 -21.63 -20.52 -4.98
N GLY A 188 -21.33 -19.85 -3.85
CA GLY A 188 -20.54 -18.64 -3.81
C GLY A 188 -21.30 -17.40 -3.36
N SER A 189 -20.66 -16.24 -3.50
CA SER A 189 -21.21 -14.97 -3.06
C SER A 189 -20.93 -13.86 -4.10
N THR A 190 -21.86 -12.93 -4.21
CA THR A 190 -21.71 -11.69 -4.98
C THR A 190 -21.98 -10.49 -4.08
N PHE A 191 -20.97 -9.70 -3.86
CA PHE A 191 -21.07 -8.41 -3.19
C PHE A 191 -21.18 -7.31 -4.23
N SER A 192 -22.24 -6.48 -4.15
CA SER A 192 -22.49 -5.39 -5.06
C SER A 192 -22.49 -4.05 -4.30
N VAL A 193 -21.55 -3.18 -4.62
CA VAL A 193 -21.39 -1.84 -4.06
C VAL A 193 -21.92 -0.83 -5.06
N TYR A 194 -22.78 0.07 -4.60
CA TYR A 194 -23.39 1.14 -5.40
C TYR A 194 -22.97 2.49 -4.83
N LEU A 195 -22.28 3.30 -5.65
CA LEU A 195 -21.89 4.67 -5.30
C LEU A 195 -22.61 5.67 -6.21
N PRO A 196 -23.27 6.71 -5.65
CA PRO A 196 -24.06 7.65 -6.44
C PRO A 196 -23.17 8.51 -7.36
N GLN A 197 -23.64 8.76 -8.58
CA GLN A 197 -22.94 9.56 -9.58
C GLN A 197 -23.56 10.96 -9.77
N ASP A 198 -24.56 11.31 -8.95
CA ASP A 198 -25.09 12.68 -8.91
C ASP A 198 -24.29 13.53 -7.91
N ILE A 199 -23.60 14.54 -8.41
CA ILE A 199 -22.79 15.47 -7.61
C ILE A 199 -23.61 16.17 -6.53
N ASN A 200 -24.92 16.36 -6.72
CA ASN A 200 -25.80 16.99 -5.74
C ASN A 200 -26.08 16.10 -4.53
N THR A 201 -25.75 14.83 -4.59
CA THR A 201 -25.82 13.91 -3.43
C THR A 201 -24.77 14.26 -2.39
N TYR A 202 -23.64 14.84 -2.79
CA TYR A 202 -22.52 15.17 -1.93
C TYR A 202 -22.57 16.62 -1.47
N LYS A 203 -22.23 16.86 -0.19
CA LYS A 203 -22.08 18.20 0.35
C LYS A 203 -20.82 18.86 -0.18
N SER A 204 -20.78 20.19 -0.21
CA SER A 204 -19.58 20.93 -0.67
C SER A 204 -18.32 20.59 0.14
N SER A 205 -18.45 20.20 1.41
CA SER A 205 -17.35 19.74 2.26
C SER A 205 -16.86 18.33 1.95
N GLU A 206 -17.66 17.54 1.24
CA GLU A 206 -17.35 16.16 0.83
C GLU A 206 -16.74 16.09 -0.57
N LEU A 207 -16.75 17.19 -1.30
CA LEU A 207 -16.13 17.32 -2.61
C LEU A 207 -14.68 17.82 -2.46
N ALA A 208 -13.76 17.18 -3.15
CA ALA A 208 -12.39 17.66 -3.19
C ALA A 208 -12.33 19.02 -3.91
N SER A 209 -11.73 20.04 -3.28
CA SER A 209 -11.49 21.32 -3.94
C SER A 209 -10.39 21.17 -4.99
N ASN A 210 -10.54 21.85 -6.14
CA ASN A 210 -9.55 21.80 -7.24
C ASN A 210 -8.13 22.26 -6.85
N ASP A 211 -7.97 22.94 -5.70
CA ASP A 211 -6.66 23.40 -5.17
C ASP A 211 -5.92 22.31 -4.36
N THR A 212 -6.54 21.17 -4.06
CA THR A 212 -5.91 20.05 -3.32
C THR A 212 -5.42 18.94 -4.27
N LEU A 213 -5.11 19.28 -5.49
CA LEU A 213 -4.75 18.36 -6.57
C LEU A 213 -3.38 17.67 -6.38
N ASN A 214 -2.85 17.38 -5.22
CA ASN A 214 -1.66 16.51 -5.19
C ASN A 214 -1.31 15.79 -3.88
N GLU A 215 -1.94 16.03 -2.72
CA GLU A 215 -1.16 15.72 -1.50
C GLU A 215 -1.75 14.69 -0.53
N GLU A 216 -3.04 14.35 -0.57
CA GLU A 216 -3.61 13.44 0.45
C GLU A 216 -3.97 12.03 -0.04
N GLY A 217 -3.97 11.79 -1.35
CA GLY A 217 -4.47 10.54 -1.96
C GLY A 217 -3.52 9.33 -1.93
N GLN A 218 -2.21 9.54 -1.75
CA GLN A 218 -1.23 8.45 -1.94
C GLN A 218 -0.86 7.66 -0.67
N VAL A 219 -1.25 8.10 0.52
CA VAL A 219 -0.77 7.53 1.78
C VAL A 219 -1.45 6.23 2.16
N TYR A 220 -2.66 5.95 1.64
CA TYR A 220 -3.45 4.78 2.04
C TYR A 220 -3.27 3.55 1.16
N SER A 221 -2.87 3.73 -0.11
CA SER A 221 -2.94 2.66 -1.12
C SER A 221 -1.83 1.61 -1.03
N THR A 222 -0.62 2.01 -0.63
CA THR A 222 0.55 1.12 -0.73
C THR A 222 0.66 0.13 0.44
N ASN A 223 0.19 0.49 1.64
CA ASN A 223 0.32 -0.37 2.82
C ASN A 223 -0.78 -1.43 2.95
N SER A 224 -1.96 -1.19 2.39
CA SER A 224 -3.03 -2.17 2.41
C SER A 224 -2.75 -3.36 1.48
N LYS A 225 -2.19 -3.13 0.29
CA LYS A 225 -1.92 -4.19 -0.69
C LYS A 225 -0.97 -5.27 -0.21
N GLU A 226 0.12 -4.90 0.46
CA GLU A 226 1.10 -5.88 0.95
C GLU A 226 0.66 -6.61 2.23
N MET A 227 -0.20 -6.00 3.02
CA MET A 227 -0.66 -6.58 4.27
C MET A 227 -1.67 -7.73 4.07
N TYR A 228 -2.36 -7.77 2.92
CA TYR A 228 -3.30 -8.86 2.60
C TYR A 228 -2.61 -10.15 2.15
N PHE A 229 -1.31 -10.10 1.74
CA PHE A 229 -0.56 -11.27 1.26
C PHE A 229 0.22 -12.05 2.32
N ILE A 230 0.24 -11.60 3.57
CA ILE A 230 1.06 -12.21 4.62
C ILE A 230 0.62 -13.64 4.99
N ASP A 231 -0.59 -14.05 4.61
CA ASP A 231 -1.10 -15.40 4.83
C ASP A 231 -0.85 -16.38 3.65
N THR A 232 -0.22 -15.96 2.57
CA THR A 232 0.08 -16.84 1.45
C THR A 232 1.55 -17.20 1.36
N GLU A 233 1.81 -18.51 1.33
CA GLU A 233 3.09 -19.19 1.20
C GLU A 233 4.02 -18.57 0.12
N LYS A 234 5.32 -18.63 0.42
CA LYS A 234 6.48 -18.37 -0.42
C LYS A 234 6.18 -18.20 -1.92
N VAL A 235 6.13 -16.97 -2.39
CA VAL A 235 6.48 -16.69 -3.77
C VAL A 235 7.99 -16.73 -3.84
N GLU A 236 8.55 -17.74 -4.47
CA GLU A 236 9.98 -17.82 -4.77
C GLU A 236 10.38 -16.58 -5.56
N ASN A 237 11.33 -15.83 -5.03
CA ASN A 237 11.93 -14.72 -5.75
C ASN A 237 12.59 -15.27 -7.01
N GLU A 238 12.07 -14.94 -8.18
CA GLU A 238 12.82 -15.05 -9.41
C GLU A 238 14.08 -14.20 -9.27
N THR A 239 15.21 -14.89 -9.27
CA THR A 239 16.55 -14.31 -9.29
C THR A 239 16.70 -13.46 -10.55
N ILE A 240 16.70 -12.15 -10.37
CA ILE A 240 17.14 -11.22 -11.40
C ILE A 240 18.66 -11.41 -11.52
N GLU A 241 19.10 -11.87 -12.68
CA GLU A 241 20.51 -12.07 -13.02
C GLU A 241 21.35 -10.84 -12.64
N ALA A 242 22.31 -11.08 -11.75
CA ALA A 242 23.31 -10.10 -11.34
C ALA A 242 24.32 -9.87 -12.48
N GLY A 243 23.98 -8.96 -13.37
CA GLY A 243 24.95 -8.37 -14.29
C GLY A 243 25.74 -7.28 -13.56
N ASP A 244 27.04 -7.34 -13.71
CA ASP A 244 28.08 -6.46 -13.14
C ASP A 244 27.85 -4.98 -13.58
N LYS A 245 26.97 -4.24 -12.92
CA LYS A 245 26.71 -2.80 -13.11
C LYS A 245 26.92 -2.08 -11.79
N LYS A 246 27.70 -0.99 -11.81
CA LYS A 246 27.94 -0.08 -10.67
C LYS A 246 26.68 0.10 -9.83
N ARG A 247 26.73 -0.43 -8.62
CA ARG A 247 25.65 -0.30 -7.61
C ARG A 247 25.61 1.17 -7.20
N GLY A 248 24.43 1.80 -7.29
CA GLY A 248 24.26 3.16 -6.77
C GLY A 248 24.48 3.22 -5.27
N THR A 249 24.78 4.42 -4.75
CA THR A 249 25.08 4.65 -3.33
C THR A 249 23.88 5.28 -2.63
N ILE A 250 23.44 4.67 -1.53
CA ILE A 250 22.33 5.13 -0.70
C ILE A 250 22.87 5.64 0.63
N LEU A 251 22.47 6.83 1.04
CA LEU A 251 22.73 7.37 2.37
C LEU A 251 21.52 7.11 3.27
N ILE A 252 21.69 6.32 4.30
CA ILE A 252 20.69 5.95 5.30
C ILE A 252 20.91 6.80 6.54
N VAL A 253 19.89 7.55 6.95
CA VAL A 253 19.95 8.46 8.09
C VAL A 253 18.86 8.08 9.09
N GLU A 254 19.26 7.51 10.21
CA GLU A 254 18.38 6.97 11.25
C GLU A 254 19.12 7.01 12.58
N ASP A 255 18.53 7.54 13.64
CA ASP A 255 19.19 7.65 14.93
C ASP A 255 19.25 6.30 15.70
N ASN A 256 18.26 5.44 15.48
CA ASN A 256 18.24 4.12 16.05
C ASN A 256 19.24 3.18 15.35
N ASN A 257 20.29 2.78 16.08
CA ASN A 257 21.35 1.92 15.54
C ASN A 257 20.85 0.58 14.99
N GLU A 258 19.83 -0.02 15.61
CA GLU A 258 19.28 -1.32 15.17
C GLU A 258 18.52 -1.17 13.85
N ILE A 259 17.68 -0.12 13.72
CA ILE A 259 16.92 0.16 12.49
C ILE A 259 17.91 0.56 11.39
N ARG A 260 18.89 1.41 11.68
CA ARG A 260 19.92 1.83 10.71
C ARG A 260 20.69 0.65 10.16
N HIS A 261 21.15 -0.24 11.06
CA HIS A 261 21.87 -1.46 10.66
C HIS A 261 20.97 -2.41 9.85
N TYR A 262 19.71 -2.56 10.23
CA TYR A 262 18.73 -3.36 9.49
C TYR A 262 18.54 -2.85 8.06
N LEU A 263 18.35 -1.54 7.87
CA LEU A 263 18.21 -0.92 6.54
C LEU A 263 19.49 -1.08 5.72
N SER A 264 20.64 -0.81 6.34
CA SER A 264 21.95 -0.91 5.68
C SER A 264 22.24 -2.34 5.22
N SER A 265 22.07 -3.32 6.10
CA SER A 265 22.29 -4.74 5.79
C SER A 265 21.38 -5.24 4.69
N GLY A 266 20.10 -4.88 4.74
CA GLY A 266 19.12 -5.36 3.77
C GLY A 266 19.25 -4.70 2.38
N LEU A 267 19.75 -3.47 2.31
CA LEU A 267 20.01 -2.78 1.04
C LEU A 267 21.40 -3.07 0.46
N ALA A 268 22.36 -3.54 1.28
CA ALA A 268 23.74 -3.81 0.87
C ALA A 268 23.89 -4.91 -0.20
N GLU A 269 22.88 -5.78 -0.32
CA GLU A 269 22.88 -6.81 -1.40
C GLU A 269 22.76 -6.18 -2.79
N LEU A 270 22.07 -5.04 -2.91
CA LEU A 270 21.73 -4.40 -4.19
C LEU A 270 22.46 -3.06 -4.41
N PHE A 271 22.86 -2.36 -3.33
CA PHE A 271 23.38 -1.00 -3.35
C PHE A 271 24.62 -0.85 -2.47
N ASN A 272 25.39 0.21 -2.69
CA ASN A 272 26.38 0.65 -1.71
C ASN A 272 25.65 1.47 -0.64
N THR A 273 25.90 1.22 0.64
CA THR A 273 25.23 1.92 1.74
C THR A 273 26.21 2.79 2.52
N LEU A 274 25.80 4.01 2.82
CA LEU A 274 26.42 4.92 3.77
C LEU A 274 25.44 5.15 4.92
N GLU A 275 25.94 5.21 6.15
CA GLU A 275 25.10 5.36 7.34
C GLU A 275 25.38 6.68 8.05
N ALA A 276 24.35 7.33 8.59
CA ALA A 276 24.45 8.53 9.42
C ALA A 276 23.46 8.45 10.59
N GLY A 277 23.81 8.90 11.76
CA GLY A 277 22.96 8.86 12.95
C GLY A 277 22.08 10.10 13.13
N ASN A 278 22.24 11.14 12.30
CA ASN A 278 21.45 12.36 12.30
C ASN A 278 21.71 13.17 11.02
N GLY A 279 20.93 14.25 10.83
CA GLY A 279 21.05 15.08 9.64
C GLY A 279 22.37 15.84 9.48
N GLU A 280 23.06 16.22 10.56
CA GLU A 280 24.36 16.89 10.46
C GLU A 280 25.45 15.92 9.96
N GLU A 281 25.50 14.72 10.50
CA GLU A 281 26.42 13.67 10.03
C GLU A 281 26.15 13.32 8.56
N ALA A 282 24.87 13.30 8.16
CA ALA A 282 24.48 13.08 6.78
C ALA A 282 25.03 14.20 5.85
N LEU A 283 24.89 15.47 6.23
CA LEU A 283 25.43 16.58 5.44
C LEU A 283 26.96 16.57 5.34
N GLU A 284 27.66 16.09 6.38
CA GLU A 284 29.12 15.92 6.31
C GLU A 284 29.49 14.83 5.30
N LYS A 285 28.83 13.69 5.33
CA LYS A 285 29.09 12.59 4.40
C LYS A 285 28.80 12.95 2.94
N LEU A 286 27.81 13.83 2.69
CA LEU A 286 27.50 14.34 1.36
C LEU A 286 28.60 15.25 0.77
N LYS A 287 29.55 15.76 1.58
CA LYS A 287 30.67 16.55 1.05
C LYS A 287 31.72 15.71 0.34
N ASP A 288 31.92 14.49 0.82
CA ASP A 288 33.04 13.62 0.42
C ASP A 288 32.58 12.39 -0.40
N ASN A 289 31.28 12.15 -0.51
CA ASN A 289 30.73 10.98 -1.19
C ASN A 289 29.69 11.36 -2.23
N GLU A 290 29.72 10.63 -3.35
CA GLU A 290 28.64 10.69 -4.34
C GLU A 290 27.48 9.80 -3.86
N VAL A 291 26.32 10.41 -3.61
CA VAL A 291 25.10 9.73 -3.14
C VAL A 291 24.03 9.85 -4.21
N ASP A 292 23.38 8.73 -4.52
CA ASP A 292 22.32 8.66 -5.51
C ASP A 292 20.93 8.87 -4.90
N ILE A 293 20.71 8.44 -3.66
CA ILE A 293 19.45 8.57 -2.91
C ILE A 293 19.75 8.73 -1.43
N ILE A 294 18.92 9.52 -0.74
CA ILE A 294 18.93 9.65 0.72
C ILE A 294 17.64 9.02 1.24
N VAL A 295 17.76 8.16 2.26
CA VAL A 295 16.64 7.61 3.03
C VAL A 295 16.80 8.09 4.47
N THR A 296 15.85 8.87 4.99
CA THR A 296 15.97 9.50 6.30
C THR A 296 14.74 9.28 7.16
N ASP A 297 14.92 9.07 8.47
CA ASP A 297 13.83 9.23 9.43
C ASP A 297 13.45 10.70 9.58
N VAL A 298 12.20 10.96 9.98
CA VAL A 298 11.72 12.31 10.35
C VAL A 298 12.34 12.74 11.67
N MET A 299 12.16 11.94 12.71
CA MET A 299 12.48 12.28 14.09
C MET A 299 13.88 11.82 14.48
N MET A 300 14.84 12.74 14.45
CA MET A 300 16.23 12.46 14.86
C MET A 300 16.77 13.59 15.72
N PRO A 301 17.69 13.29 16.66
CA PRO A 301 18.37 14.32 17.45
C PRO A 301 19.28 15.17 16.57
N VAL A 302 19.65 16.36 17.07
CA VAL A 302 20.55 17.34 16.45
C VAL A 302 19.96 18.00 15.21
N MET A 303 19.71 17.24 14.14
CA MET A 303 19.03 17.68 12.92
C MET A 303 18.04 16.61 12.45
N ASP A 304 16.76 16.95 12.40
CA ASP A 304 15.68 16.11 11.91
C ASP A 304 15.71 15.93 10.39
N GLY A 305 14.98 14.91 9.89
CA GLY A 305 14.97 14.54 8.48
C GLY A 305 14.33 15.61 7.58
N ILE A 306 13.40 16.41 8.10
CA ILE A 306 12.76 17.50 7.34
C ILE A 306 13.77 18.62 7.11
N LYS A 307 14.52 19.01 8.14
CA LYS A 307 15.61 20.00 8.01
C LYS A 307 16.73 19.49 7.12
N LEU A 308 17.09 18.22 7.22
CA LEU A 308 18.04 17.58 6.32
C LEU A 308 17.57 17.71 4.87
N CYS A 309 16.34 17.31 4.58
CA CYS A 309 15.74 17.42 3.24
C CYS A 309 15.81 18.86 2.70
N LYS A 310 15.39 19.84 3.49
CA LYS A 310 15.46 21.25 3.12
C LYS A 310 16.90 21.68 2.76
N ASN A 311 17.88 21.34 3.59
CA ASN A 311 19.29 21.68 3.35
C ASN A 311 19.82 21.03 2.06
N VAL A 312 19.48 19.75 1.83
CA VAL A 312 19.84 19.01 0.61
C VAL A 312 19.24 19.69 -0.62
N LYS A 313 17.95 20.04 -0.59
CA LYS A 313 17.23 20.62 -1.74
C LYS A 313 17.59 22.08 -2.02
N GLN A 314 18.04 22.82 -1.03
CA GLN A 314 18.49 24.21 -1.20
C GLN A 314 19.94 24.33 -1.69
N ASN A 315 20.73 23.30 -1.63
CA ASN A 315 22.12 23.33 -2.05
C ASN A 315 22.27 22.84 -3.49
N ILE A 316 22.82 23.68 -4.38
CA ILE A 316 23.03 23.40 -5.81
C ILE A 316 23.76 22.08 -6.07
N ARG A 317 24.67 21.66 -5.17
CA ARG A 317 25.43 20.41 -5.34
C ARG A 317 24.64 19.17 -5.00
N THR A 318 23.58 19.28 -4.18
CA THR A 318 22.84 18.13 -3.64
C THR A 318 21.35 18.16 -3.99
N CYS A 319 20.81 19.27 -4.50
CA CYS A 319 19.36 19.42 -4.78
C CYS A 319 18.80 18.38 -5.74
N HIS A 320 19.66 17.80 -6.58
CA HIS A 320 19.30 16.75 -7.54
C HIS A 320 19.21 15.34 -6.90
N ILE A 321 19.63 15.18 -5.64
CA ILE A 321 19.59 13.89 -4.93
C ILE A 321 18.16 13.68 -4.42
N PRO A 322 17.47 12.57 -4.80
CA PRO A 322 16.17 12.24 -4.24
C PRO A 322 16.25 11.94 -2.75
N VAL A 323 15.25 12.39 -2.01
CA VAL A 323 15.11 12.18 -0.57
C VAL A 323 13.81 11.42 -0.29
N ILE A 324 13.92 10.22 0.28
CA ILE A 324 12.82 9.43 0.81
C ILE A 324 12.77 9.62 2.31
N ILE A 325 11.62 10.05 2.84
CA ILE A 325 11.42 10.25 4.27
C ILE A 325 10.64 9.06 4.86
N LEU A 326 11.14 8.47 5.93
CA LEU A 326 10.46 7.43 6.71
C LEU A 326 9.73 8.11 7.87
N SER A 327 8.40 8.04 7.93
CA SER A 327 7.61 8.77 8.92
C SER A 327 6.72 7.86 9.78
N ALA A 328 6.43 8.26 11.02
CA ALA A 328 5.42 7.61 11.84
C ALA A 328 4.02 7.97 11.31
N LYS A 329 3.10 7.01 11.27
CA LYS A 329 1.74 7.09 10.69
C LYS A 329 0.84 8.19 11.28
N SER A 330 1.24 8.83 12.37
CA SER A 330 0.43 9.80 13.14
C SER A 330 0.72 11.27 12.85
N GLU A 331 1.73 11.59 12.05
CA GLU A 331 2.22 12.96 11.88
C GLU A 331 1.94 13.50 10.47
N VAL A 332 0.65 13.64 10.14
CA VAL A 332 0.19 14.26 8.87
C VAL A 332 0.74 15.68 8.70
N LYS A 333 0.98 16.42 9.79
CA LYS A 333 1.62 17.75 9.74
C LYS A 333 3.06 17.69 9.23
N ASP A 334 3.82 16.69 9.67
CA ASP A 334 5.23 16.56 9.28
C ASP A 334 5.37 16.08 7.82
N GLN A 335 4.37 15.31 7.33
CA GLN A 335 4.30 14.92 5.92
C GLN A 335 4.04 16.15 5.01
N MET A 336 3.13 17.03 5.40
CA MET A 336 2.86 18.27 4.64
C MET A 336 4.06 19.25 4.67
N GLU A 337 4.72 19.40 5.82
CA GLU A 337 5.94 20.24 5.91
C GLU A 337 7.07 19.67 5.05
N GLY A 338 7.26 18.37 5.03
CA GLY A 338 8.33 17.75 4.28
C GLY A 338 8.13 17.79 2.75
N LEU A 339 6.91 17.59 2.24
CA LEU A 339 6.57 17.76 0.81
C LEU A 339 6.73 19.21 0.38
N GLN A 340 6.27 20.17 1.19
CA GLN A 340 6.52 21.60 0.95
C GLN A 340 8.03 21.95 0.96
N MET A 341 8.85 21.15 1.65
CA MET A 341 10.31 21.30 1.70
C MET A 341 11.06 20.53 0.60
N GLY A 342 10.33 19.82 -0.30
CA GLY A 342 10.88 19.20 -1.51
C GLY A 342 11.31 17.74 -1.38
N ALA A 343 10.79 16.97 -0.42
CA ALA A 343 10.99 15.52 -0.40
C ALA A 343 10.37 14.86 -1.64
N ASP A 344 11.04 13.87 -2.21
CA ASP A 344 10.62 13.21 -3.44
C ASP A 344 9.66 12.04 -3.17
N ASP A 345 9.70 11.46 -1.96
CA ASP A 345 8.76 10.41 -1.55
C ASP A 345 8.71 10.25 -0.02
N TYR A 346 7.62 9.63 0.45
CA TYR A 346 7.38 9.28 1.85
C TYR A 346 7.03 7.81 2.00
N ILE A 347 7.52 7.19 3.08
CA ILE A 347 7.19 5.82 3.44
C ILE A 347 6.77 5.79 4.91
N PRO A 348 5.49 5.47 5.21
CA PRO A 348 5.03 5.39 6.59
C PRO A 348 5.64 4.17 7.31
N LYS A 349 6.05 4.35 8.57
CA LYS A 349 6.43 3.27 9.47
C LYS A 349 5.15 2.62 10.08
N PRO A 350 5.02 1.28 10.17
CA PRO A 350 6.00 0.27 9.76
C PRO A 350 5.95 -0.02 8.25
N PHE A 351 7.11 -0.22 7.63
CA PHE A 351 7.25 -0.54 6.21
C PHE A 351 8.04 -1.85 6.00
N SER A 352 7.87 -2.46 4.82
CA SER A 352 8.71 -3.58 4.42
C SER A 352 9.95 -3.10 3.65
N LEU A 353 11.06 -3.83 3.81
CA LEU A 353 12.29 -3.54 3.08
C LEU A 353 12.09 -3.69 1.56
N ALA A 354 11.22 -4.62 1.14
CA ALA A 354 10.89 -4.84 -0.27
C ALA A 354 10.25 -3.60 -0.92
N ILE A 355 9.34 -2.92 -0.23
CA ILE A 355 8.73 -1.67 -0.69
C ILE A 355 9.79 -0.59 -0.85
N LEU A 356 10.61 -0.39 0.19
CA LEU A 356 11.68 0.60 0.16
C LEU A 356 12.63 0.33 -1.01
N THR A 357 13.06 -0.92 -1.18
CA THR A 357 13.93 -1.35 -2.29
C THR A 357 13.30 -1.05 -3.65
N THR A 358 12.03 -1.38 -3.84
CA THR A 358 11.31 -1.14 -5.10
C THR A 358 11.21 0.36 -5.41
N LYS A 359 10.88 1.19 -4.42
CA LYS A 359 10.82 2.66 -4.59
C LYS A 359 12.18 3.23 -4.96
N ILE A 360 13.25 2.83 -4.26
CA ILE A 360 14.63 3.21 -4.55
C ILE A 360 15.00 2.86 -5.99
N GLN A 361 14.74 1.62 -6.43
CA GLN A 361 15.03 1.15 -7.79
C GLN A 361 14.27 1.96 -8.84
N ASN A 362 13.00 2.25 -8.61
CA ASN A 362 12.18 3.04 -9.52
C ASN A 362 12.70 4.49 -9.65
N MET A 363 13.05 5.15 -8.53
CA MET A 363 13.61 6.50 -8.54
C MET A 363 14.95 6.54 -9.27
N MET A 364 15.85 5.60 -8.99
CA MET A 364 17.15 5.52 -9.67
C MET A 364 17.00 5.26 -11.18
N ARG A 365 16.04 4.40 -11.57
CA ARG A 365 15.75 4.13 -13.00
C ARG A 365 15.21 5.36 -13.71
N THR A 366 14.30 6.10 -13.09
CA THR A 366 13.74 7.34 -13.64
C THR A 366 14.83 8.39 -13.83
N ARG A 367 15.67 8.59 -12.81
CA ARG A 367 16.81 9.51 -12.87
C ARG A 367 17.79 9.16 -13.99
N ARG A 368 18.15 7.88 -14.13
CA ARG A 368 19.03 7.40 -15.21
C ARG A 368 18.46 7.70 -16.58
N ARG A 369 17.17 7.43 -16.79
CA ARG A 369 16.48 7.74 -18.07
C ARG A 369 16.47 9.24 -18.38
N MET A 370 16.31 10.10 -17.36
CA MET A 370 16.40 11.54 -17.55
C MET A 370 17.81 11.98 -17.96
N LEU A 371 18.85 11.49 -17.29
CA LEU A 371 20.24 11.80 -17.62
C LEU A 371 20.61 11.34 -19.02
N GLU A 372 20.18 10.16 -19.45
CA GLU A 372 20.40 9.63 -20.81
C GLU A 372 19.69 10.46 -21.88
N ARG A 373 18.53 11.05 -21.57
CA ARG A 373 17.82 11.96 -22.49
C ARG A 373 18.52 13.31 -22.60
N TYR A 374 19.00 13.86 -21.49
CA TYR A 374 19.73 15.14 -21.49
C TYR A 374 21.10 15.02 -22.16
N SER A 375 21.85 13.94 -21.97
CA SER A 375 23.12 13.73 -22.65
C SER A 375 22.95 13.63 -24.17
N LYS A 376 21.91 12.94 -24.65
CA LYS A 376 21.59 12.86 -26.09
C LYS A 376 21.13 14.18 -26.71
N SER A 377 20.57 15.10 -25.90
CA SER A 377 20.16 16.42 -26.40
C SER A 377 21.27 17.46 -26.40
N LEU A 378 22.44 17.16 -25.82
CA LEU A 378 23.64 18.02 -25.83
C LEU A 378 24.66 17.60 -26.90
N GLU A 379 24.43 16.47 -27.58
CA GLU A 379 25.26 15.99 -28.71
C GLU A 379 24.68 16.39 -30.10
N VAL A 380 23.68 17.27 -30.15
CA VAL A 380 23.12 17.93 -31.33
C VAL A 380 23.42 19.45 -31.22
#